data_add67b565caafe56b9cabc4563a68073
#
_entry.id   add67b565caafe56b9cabc4563a68073
#
_cell.length_a   1.000
_cell.length_b   1.000
_cell.length_c   1.000
_cell.angle_alpha   90.00
_cell.angle_beta   90.00
_cell.angle_gamma   90.00
#
_symmetry.space_group_name_H-M   'P 1'
#
loop_
_entity.id
_entity.type
_entity.pdbx_description
1 polymer ?
#
loop_
_entity_poly.entity_id
_entity_poly.type
_entity_poly.pdbx_seq_one_letter_code
_entity_poly.pdbx_strand_id
1 'polypeptide(L)'
;GYLGVDMMVCRTEDGFRVHPCVEINLRMNMGVVSRLITDTYLAPSVQGWYVVEHYGADGEALEAHKQLSAAHPVRLTADGRLQSGYFSLTPVKPGTRYQVYLQVEEK
;
A
#
# COMPACT_ATOMS: atom_id res chain seq x y z
N GLY A 1 12.48 -17.14 5.86
CA GLY A 1 12.42 -15.71 6.17
C GLY A 1 12.44 -14.85 4.90
N TYR A 2 12.35 -13.54 5.10
CA TYR A 2 12.38 -12.57 4.02
C TYR A 2 13.63 -11.72 4.11
N LEU A 3 14.18 -11.38 2.93
CA LEU A 3 15.34 -10.52 2.77
C LEU A 3 15.00 -9.44 1.75
N GLY A 4 15.21 -8.18 2.10
CA GLY A 4 15.15 -7.05 1.19
C GLY A 4 16.54 -6.52 0.91
N VAL A 5 16.83 -6.21 -0.35
CA VAL A 5 18.07 -5.54 -0.76
C VAL A 5 17.69 -4.25 -1.46
N ASP A 6 18.11 -3.13 -0.88
CA ASP A 6 17.91 -1.82 -1.49
C ASP A 6 19.02 -1.56 -2.49
N MET A 7 18.62 -1.17 -3.71
CA MET A 7 19.51 -0.84 -4.82
C MET A 7 19.31 0.63 -5.19
N MET A 8 20.33 1.21 -5.78
CA MET A 8 20.29 2.60 -6.24
C MET A 8 20.79 2.71 -7.68
N VAL A 9 20.05 3.46 -8.50
CA VAL A 9 20.52 3.85 -9.83
C VAL A 9 21.33 5.12 -9.70
N CYS A 10 22.60 5.03 -10.08
CA CYS A 10 23.56 6.15 -10.00
C CYS A 10 23.86 6.69 -11.39
N ARG A 11 23.93 8.00 -11.51
CA ARG A 11 24.43 8.64 -12.73
C ARG A 11 25.95 8.74 -12.65
N THR A 12 26.63 8.30 -13.71
CA THR A 12 28.09 8.36 -13.88
C THR A 12 28.43 9.12 -15.17
N GLU A 13 29.69 9.40 -15.39
CA GLU A 13 30.17 10.02 -16.65
C GLU A 13 29.81 9.18 -17.89
N ASP A 14 29.77 7.84 -17.74
CA ASP A 14 29.46 6.88 -18.81
C ASP A 14 27.97 6.51 -18.88
N GLY A 15 27.07 7.22 -18.17
CA GLY A 15 25.63 6.95 -18.12
C GLY A 15 25.14 6.47 -16.77
N PHE A 16 24.17 5.57 -16.76
CA PHE A 16 23.59 5.06 -15.50
C PHE A 16 24.18 3.70 -15.12
N ARG A 17 24.42 3.53 -13.84
CA ARG A 17 24.86 2.26 -13.25
C ARG A 17 24.00 1.93 -12.02
N VAL A 18 23.87 0.65 -11.71
CA VAL A 18 23.16 0.18 -10.53
C VAL A 18 24.16 -0.11 -9.42
N HIS A 19 23.96 0.52 -8.25
CA HIS A 19 24.58 0.09 -7.01
C HIS A 19 23.76 -1.10 -6.49
N PRO A 20 24.29 -2.33 -6.52
CA PRO A 20 23.48 -3.54 -6.34
C PRO A 20 23.05 -3.79 -4.89
N CYS A 21 23.69 -3.15 -3.92
CA CYS A 21 23.39 -3.34 -2.52
C CYS A 21 23.78 -2.11 -1.70
N VAL A 22 22.83 -1.24 -1.45
CA VAL A 22 22.98 -0.08 -0.57
C VAL A 22 22.71 -0.49 0.87
N GLU A 23 21.66 -1.27 1.09
CA GLU A 23 21.22 -1.75 2.39
C GLU A 23 20.63 -3.15 2.29
N ILE A 24 20.83 -3.95 3.32
CA ILE A 24 20.22 -5.28 3.47
C ILE A 24 19.27 -5.23 4.67
N ASN A 25 18.00 -5.58 4.43
CA ASN A 25 16.96 -5.64 5.43
C ASN A 25 16.54 -7.09 5.68
N LEU A 26 16.85 -7.62 6.84
CA LEU A 26 16.48 -8.99 7.25
C LEU A 26 15.06 -9.04 7.82
N ARG A 27 14.12 -8.51 7.09
CA ARG A 27 12.71 -8.43 7.49
C ARG A 27 11.81 -8.39 6.26
N MET A 28 10.53 -8.59 6.49
CA MET A 28 9.50 -8.34 5.47
C MET A 28 9.49 -6.85 5.12
N ASN A 29 9.61 -6.53 3.85
CA ASN A 29 9.49 -5.17 3.33
C ASN A 29 8.07 -4.88 2.80
N MET A 30 7.81 -3.63 2.45
CA MET A 30 6.49 -3.21 1.95
C MET A 30 6.08 -3.91 0.66
N GLY A 31 7.03 -4.23 -0.21
CA GLY A 31 6.76 -4.98 -1.45
C GLY A 31 6.27 -6.40 -1.17
N VAL A 32 6.85 -7.09 -0.20
CA VAL A 32 6.40 -8.42 0.23
C VAL A 32 5.01 -8.34 0.84
N VAL A 33 4.74 -7.36 1.72
CA VAL A 33 3.41 -7.15 2.32
C VAL A 33 2.37 -6.90 1.24
N SER A 34 2.64 -6.00 0.32
CA SER A 34 1.76 -5.69 -0.82
C SER A 34 1.49 -6.92 -1.68
N ARG A 35 2.51 -7.72 -1.97
CA ARG A 35 2.37 -8.96 -2.75
C ARG A 35 1.49 -10.00 -2.04
N LEU A 36 1.71 -10.23 -0.75
CA LEU A 36 0.91 -11.16 0.04
C LEU A 36 -0.56 -10.73 0.12
N ILE A 37 -0.81 -9.43 0.28
CA ILE A 37 -2.17 -8.88 0.25
C ILE A 37 -2.82 -9.13 -1.10
N THR A 38 -2.11 -8.86 -2.19
CA THR A 38 -2.60 -9.07 -3.56
C THR A 38 -2.99 -10.54 -3.77
N ASP A 39 -2.10 -11.44 -3.47
CA ASP A 39 -2.31 -12.88 -3.73
C ASP A 39 -3.41 -13.49 -2.85
N THR A 40 -3.60 -12.97 -1.64
CA THR A 40 -4.53 -13.54 -0.67
C THR A 40 -5.92 -12.92 -0.73
N TYR A 41 -6.01 -11.60 -0.87
CA TYR A 41 -7.26 -10.87 -0.63
C TYR A 41 -7.86 -10.19 -1.87
N LEU A 42 -7.08 -9.91 -2.91
CA LEU A 42 -7.60 -9.25 -4.10
C LEU A 42 -8.15 -10.25 -5.12
N ALA A 43 -9.18 -9.81 -5.87
CA ALA A 43 -9.67 -10.57 -7.02
C ALA A 43 -8.62 -10.57 -8.15
N PRO A 44 -8.58 -11.61 -9.02
CA PRO A 44 -7.53 -11.74 -10.05
C PRO A 44 -7.55 -10.64 -11.11
N SER A 45 -8.70 -10.02 -11.35
CA SER A 45 -8.93 -9.04 -12.43
C SER A 45 -8.82 -7.58 -11.97
N VAL A 46 -8.25 -7.33 -10.79
CA VAL A 46 -8.17 -5.98 -10.23
C VAL A 46 -6.74 -5.47 -10.17
N GLN A 47 -6.62 -4.17 -10.06
CA GLN A 47 -5.38 -3.50 -9.69
C GLN A 47 -5.62 -2.68 -8.42
N GLY A 48 -4.56 -2.43 -7.66
CA GLY A 48 -4.69 -1.69 -6.43
C GLY A 48 -3.41 -1.00 -6.03
N TRP A 49 -3.58 -0.02 -5.18
CA TRP A 49 -2.48 0.72 -4.56
C TRP A 49 -2.48 0.45 -3.06
N TYR A 50 -1.30 0.15 -2.55
CA TYR A 50 -1.01 0.11 -1.12
C TYR A 50 -0.48 1.49 -0.73
N VAL A 51 -1.26 2.23 0.04
CA VAL A 51 -0.99 3.63 0.36
C VAL A 51 -0.65 3.77 1.84
N VAL A 52 0.42 4.47 2.11
CA VAL A 52 0.79 4.94 3.46
C VAL A 52 0.64 6.46 3.47
N GLU A 53 -0.25 6.97 4.30
CA GLU A 53 -0.58 8.39 4.38
C GLU A 53 -0.21 8.97 5.74
N HIS A 54 0.28 10.20 5.76
CA HIS A 54 0.53 10.97 6.96
C HIS A 54 -0.32 12.23 6.96
N TYR A 55 -0.96 12.52 8.08
CA TYR A 55 -1.83 13.68 8.28
C TYR A 55 -1.22 14.67 9.30
N GLY A 56 -1.31 15.97 9.00
CA GLY A 56 -0.68 17.03 9.78
C GLY A 56 -1.39 17.39 11.07
N ALA A 57 -2.71 17.15 11.17
CA ALA A 57 -3.52 17.52 12.31
C ALA A 57 -4.48 16.41 12.75
N ASP A 58 -4.94 16.49 14.00
CA ASP A 58 -5.96 15.58 14.53
C ASP A 58 -7.29 15.76 13.79
N GLY A 59 -7.96 14.65 13.53
CA GLY A 59 -9.23 14.64 12.80
C GLY A 59 -9.13 14.56 11.29
N GLU A 60 -8.02 14.95 10.67
CA GLU A 60 -7.84 14.89 9.21
C GLU A 60 -7.93 13.46 8.68
N ALA A 61 -7.27 12.51 9.34
CA ALA A 61 -7.32 11.10 8.95
C ALA A 61 -8.75 10.54 9.03
N LEU A 62 -9.48 10.86 10.08
CA LEU A 62 -10.85 10.41 10.28
C LEU A 62 -11.79 11.01 9.22
N GLU A 63 -11.64 12.28 8.89
CA GLU A 63 -12.44 12.93 7.86
C GLU A 63 -12.14 12.32 6.47
N ALA A 64 -10.86 12.16 6.14
CA ALA A 64 -10.44 11.51 4.90
C ALA A 64 -10.97 10.07 4.81
N HIS A 65 -10.92 9.32 5.90
CA HIS A 65 -11.46 7.96 5.98
C HIS A 65 -12.96 7.91 5.69
N LYS A 66 -13.74 8.82 6.27
CA LYS A 66 -15.19 8.92 6.02
C LYS A 66 -15.49 9.26 4.55
N GLN A 67 -14.78 10.24 3.99
CA GLN A 67 -14.96 10.65 2.61
C GLN A 67 -14.59 9.53 1.62
N LEU A 68 -13.44 8.88 1.81
CA LEU A 68 -12.99 7.78 0.95
C LEU A 68 -13.92 6.56 1.05
N SER A 69 -14.38 6.22 2.25
CA SER A 69 -15.33 5.12 2.46
C SER A 69 -16.67 5.37 1.75
N ALA A 70 -17.15 6.61 1.76
CA ALA A 70 -18.39 6.99 1.09
C ALA A 70 -18.24 7.05 -0.43
N ALA A 71 -17.11 7.59 -0.93
CA ALA A 71 -16.85 7.74 -2.36
C ALA A 71 -16.49 6.40 -3.04
N HIS A 72 -15.83 5.51 -2.32
CA HIS A 72 -15.32 4.24 -2.84
C HIS A 72 -15.74 3.06 -1.95
N PRO A 73 -17.04 2.69 -1.92
CA PRO A 73 -17.51 1.60 -1.09
C PRO A 73 -16.87 0.27 -1.50
N VAL A 74 -16.58 -0.56 -0.51
CA VAL A 74 -15.97 -1.88 -0.73
C VAL A 74 -16.97 -2.80 -1.45
N ARG A 75 -16.48 -3.45 -2.49
CA ARG A 75 -17.18 -4.55 -3.20
C ARG A 75 -16.34 -5.82 -3.12
N LEU A 76 -16.99 -6.91 -2.76
CA LEU A 76 -16.37 -8.22 -2.67
C LEU A 76 -16.92 -9.13 -3.76
N THR A 77 -16.10 -10.08 -4.19
CA THR A 77 -16.51 -11.19 -5.03
C THR A 77 -17.34 -12.20 -4.23
N ALA A 78 -17.97 -13.15 -4.91
CA ALA A 78 -18.77 -14.21 -4.25
C ALA A 78 -17.93 -15.07 -3.28
N ASP A 79 -16.64 -15.22 -3.53
CA ASP A 79 -15.68 -15.93 -2.66
C ASP A 79 -14.99 -15.02 -1.62
N GLY A 80 -15.44 -13.76 -1.48
CA GLY A 80 -15.02 -12.84 -0.44
C GLY A 80 -13.72 -12.08 -0.73
N ARG A 81 -13.25 -12.07 -1.97
CA ARG A 81 -12.08 -11.28 -2.36
C ARG A 81 -12.45 -9.84 -2.69
N LEU A 82 -11.54 -8.92 -2.43
CA LEU A 82 -11.72 -7.50 -2.69
C LEU A 82 -11.69 -7.23 -4.19
N GLN A 83 -12.82 -6.73 -4.72
CA GLN A 83 -12.99 -6.44 -6.14
C GLN A 83 -12.80 -4.96 -6.45
N SER A 84 -13.29 -4.07 -5.61
CA SER A 84 -13.09 -2.63 -5.73
C SER A 84 -13.36 -1.91 -4.43
N GLY A 85 -12.88 -0.69 -4.33
CA GLY A 85 -13.17 0.23 -3.24
C GLY A 85 -11.96 0.59 -2.38
N TYR A 86 -12.24 1.37 -1.36
CA TYR A 86 -11.29 1.79 -0.34
C TYR A 86 -11.38 0.88 0.88
N PHE A 87 -10.25 0.37 1.32
CA PHE A 87 -10.18 -0.50 2.49
C PHE A 87 -9.02 -0.10 3.41
N SER A 88 -9.34 0.41 4.61
CA SER A 88 -8.32 0.76 5.60
C SER A 88 -7.75 -0.49 6.27
N LEU A 89 -6.42 -0.61 6.27
CA LEU A 89 -5.69 -1.69 6.95
C LEU A 89 -5.35 -1.36 8.39
N THR A 90 -5.48 -0.08 8.77
CA THR A 90 -5.21 0.40 10.12
C THR A 90 -6.45 1.04 10.71
N PRO A 91 -6.64 0.95 12.04
CA PRO A 91 -7.73 1.67 12.71
C PRO A 91 -7.59 3.17 12.54
N VAL A 92 -8.71 3.86 12.27
CA VAL A 92 -8.73 5.32 12.14
C VAL A 92 -9.57 5.91 13.26
N LYS A 93 -8.92 6.72 14.11
CA LYS A 93 -9.48 7.39 15.27
C LYS A 93 -9.27 8.91 15.14
N PRO A 94 -9.91 9.75 15.98
CA PRO A 94 -9.72 11.21 15.91
C PRO A 94 -8.27 11.68 16.00
N GLY A 95 -7.42 10.99 16.80
CA GLY A 95 -5.99 11.31 16.96
C GLY A 95 -5.05 10.62 15.97
N THR A 96 -5.57 9.87 15.00
CA THR A 96 -4.73 9.15 14.02
C THR A 96 -3.98 10.12 13.13
N ARG A 97 -2.66 9.92 12.99
CA ARG A 97 -1.77 10.70 12.13
C ARG A 97 -1.21 9.90 10.95
N TYR A 98 -1.17 8.58 11.06
CA TYR A 98 -0.71 7.67 10.03
C TYR A 98 -1.79 6.65 9.70
N GLN A 99 -2.00 6.42 8.44
CA GLN A 99 -2.96 5.44 7.95
C GLN A 99 -2.35 4.61 6.84
N VAL A 100 -2.69 3.34 6.81
CA VAL A 100 -2.40 2.45 5.68
C VAL A 100 -3.70 1.94 5.12
N TYR A 101 -3.87 2.04 3.81
CA TYR A 101 -5.08 1.57 3.15
C TYR A 101 -4.82 1.02 1.75
N LEU A 102 -5.78 0.28 1.26
CA LEU A 102 -5.85 -0.18 -0.12
C LEU A 102 -6.88 0.63 -0.88
N GLN A 103 -6.51 1.05 -2.08
CA GLN A 103 -7.44 1.55 -3.09
C GLN A 103 -7.43 0.56 -4.23
N VAL A 104 -8.58 -0.05 -4.52
CA VAL A 104 -8.71 -1.15 -5.50
C VAL A 104 -9.73 -0.78 -6.56
N GLU A 105 -9.42 -1.08 -7.80
CA GLU A 105 -10.32 -0.88 -8.94
C GLU A 105 -10.23 -2.05 -9.93
N GLU A 106 -11.29 -2.26 -10.67
CA GLU A 106 -11.29 -3.21 -11.78
C GLU A 106 -10.37 -2.69 -12.91
N LYS A 107 -9.64 -3.61 -13.47
CA LYS A 107 -8.78 -3.29 -14.63
C LYS A 107 -9.61 -3.00 -15.87
#